data_5edce05c784e2c5e341a5a021e9de5a1
#
_entry.id   5edce05c784e2c5e341a5a021e9de5a1
#
_cell.length_a   1.000
_cell.length_b   1.000
_cell.length_c   1.000
_cell.angle_alpha   90.00
_cell.angle_beta   90.00
_cell.angle_gamma   90.00
#
_symmetry.space_group_name_H-M   'P 1'
#
loop_
_entity.id
_entity.type
_entity.pdbx_description
1 polymer ?
#
loop_
_entity_poly.entity_id
_entity_poly.type
_entity_poly.pdbx_seq_one_letter_code
_entity_poly.pdbx_strand_id
1 'polypeptide(L)'
;GQRSQRDKKTAQPRYRSVAIGALPVEATPGENGQVHVRTPVPLQDYPRRLTDRLHYWAKQTPDRSYIAKRDESGEWRHITYAQALDMARHIGQALLDRGLSPERPVLMLSENDLEHALLALGCQYVGVPYSPVSPAYSLVSKDFDKLRHVVQVLTPGLVFVSDAQRYAAAVAATIDDSVEYVATRGSAPQRASTTFESLLATPATDAVD
;
A
#
# COMPACT_ATOMS: atom_id res chain seq x y z
N GLY A 1 -44.01 31.17 -39.27
CA GLY A 1 -43.62 31.17 -37.87
C GLY A 1 -42.23 30.58 -37.72
N GLN A 2 -41.18 31.42 -37.72
CA GLN A 2 -39.80 31.01 -37.43
C GLN A 2 -39.65 30.88 -35.92
N ARG A 3 -39.39 29.67 -35.43
CA ARG A 3 -38.96 29.45 -34.03
C ARG A 3 -37.47 29.70 -33.91
N SER A 4 -37.15 30.78 -33.21
CA SER A 4 -35.81 31.12 -32.77
C SER A 4 -35.17 29.98 -31.99
N GLN A 5 -34.12 29.36 -32.52
CA GLN A 5 -33.20 28.52 -31.78
C GLN A 5 -32.41 29.41 -30.81
N ARG A 6 -32.79 29.41 -29.54
CA ARG A 6 -31.94 29.94 -28.46
C ARG A 6 -30.73 29.03 -28.29
N ASP A 7 -29.58 29.51 -28.75
CA ASP A 7 -28.28 28.91 -28.41
C ASP A 7 -28.15 28.83 -26.89
N LYS A 8 -28.29 27.62 -26.35
CA LYS A 8 -27.88 27.31 -24.98
C LYS A 8 -26.35 27.35 -24.94
N LYS A 9 -25.79 28.54 -24.69
CA LYS A 9 -24.41 28.63 -24.22
C LYS A 9 -24.30 27.74 -22.98
N THR A 10 -23.76 26.57 -23.15
CA THR A 10 -23.33 25.71 -22.03
C THR A 10 -22.25 26.50 -21.27
N ALA A 11 -22.62 27.04 -20.11
CA ALA A 11 -21.68 27.74 -19.25
C ALA A 11 -20.58 26.72 -18.88
N GLN A 12 -19.34 27.00 -19.28
CA GLN A 12 -18.21 26.18 -18.86
C GLN A 12 -18.16 26.18 -17.32
N PRO A 13 -18.03 25.01 -16.71
CA PRO A 13 -17.93 24.93 -15.27
C PRO A 13 -16.73 25.73 -14.80
N ARG A 14 -16.93 26.56 -13.77
CA ARG A 14 -15.85 27.33 -13.15
C ARG A 14 -15.03 26.41 -12.25
N TYR A 15 -13.98 25.83 -12.78
CA TYR A 15 -13.01 25.09 -11.98
C TYR A 15 -12.02 26.06 -11.32
N ARG A 16 -11.71 25.77 -10.05
CA ARG A 16 -10.61 26.43 -9.36
C ARG A 16 -9.30 26.00 -10.03
N SER A 17 -8.44 26.94 -10.38
CA SER A 17 -7.09 26.63 -10.84
C SER A 17 -6.32 25.92 -9.72
N VAL A 18 -5.86 24.71 -9.96
CA VAL A 18 -5.00 23.94 -9.06
C VAL A 18 -3.66 23.71 -9.74
N ALA A 19 -2.57 24.02 -9.04
CA ALA A 19 -1.23 23.70 -9.49
C ALA A 19 -0.96 22.19 -9.25
N ILE A 20 -1.49 21.34 -10.13
CA ILE A 20 -1.16 19.93 -10.17
C ILE A 20 -0.11 19.79 -11.26
N GLY A 21 1.17 19.67 -10.85
CA GLY A 21 2.30 19.25 -11.66
C GLY A 21 2.16 19.47 -13.17
N ALA A 22 2.01 20.72 -13.62
CA ALA A 22 1.88 21.03 -15.04
C ALA A 22 3.23 20.79 -15.71
N LEU A 23 3.51 19.54 -16.08
CA LEU A 23 4.62 19.22 -16.96
C LEU A 23 4.16 19.45 -18.41
N PRO A 24 4.97 20.12 -19.23
CA PRO A 24 4.69 20.22 -20.65
C PRO A 24 4.66 18.82 -21.27
N VAL A 25 3.73 18.60 -22.19
CA VAL A 25 3.55 17.32 -22.87
C VAL A 25 3.65 17.56 -24.37
N GLU A 26 4.48 16.76 -25.04
CA GLU A 26 4.58 16.69 -26.49
C GLU A 26 3.90 15.41 -26.96
N ALA A 27 3.04 15.54 -27.96
CA ALA A 27 2.42 14.42 -28.62
C ALA A 27 2.89 14.37 -30.09
N THR A 28 3.50 13.25 -30.49
CA THR A 28 3.97 13.03 -31.87
C THR A 28 3.25 11.85 -32.50
N PRO A 29 2.74 12.00 -33.74
CA PRO A 29 2.17 10.87 -34.45
C PRO A 29 3.21 9.78 -34.69
N GLY A 30 2.83 8.53 -34.47
CA GLY A 30 3.60 7.34 -34.79
C GLY A 30 2.99 6.58 -35.98
N GLU A 31 3.52 5.41 -36.27
CA GLU A 31 2.99 4.54 -37.32
C GLU A 31 1.65 3.93 -36.89
N ASN A 32 0.81 3.57 -37.87
CA ASN A 32 -0.46 2.86 -37.66
C ASN A 32 -1.45 3.55 -36.70
N GLY A 33 -1.46 4.90 -36.67
CA GLY A 33 -2.36 5.66 -35.81
C GLY A 33 -1.94 5.74 -34.34
N GLN A 34 -0.75 5.29 -34.00
CA GLN A 34 -0.18 5.47 -32.68
C GLN A 34 0.12 6.94 -32.39
N VAL A 35 0.06 7.32 -31.14
CA VAL A 35 0.51 8.64 -30.67
C VAL A 35 1.50 8.43 -29.53
N HIS A 36 2.71 8.95 -29.71
CA HIS A 36 3.73 8.95 -28.69
C HIS A 36 3.58 10.22 -27.84
N VAL A 37 3.35 10.05 -26.56
CA VAL A 37 3.20 11.15 -25.60
C VAL A 37 4.38 11.12 -24.65
N ARG A 38 5.09 12.24 -24.52
CA ARG A 38 6.23 12.37 -23.63
C ARG A 38 6.31 13.77 -23.05
N THR A 39 7.00 13.92 -21.91
CA THR A 39 7.43 15.22 -21.44
C THR A 39 8.82 15.55 -22.02
N PRO A 40 9.06 16.79 -22.52
CA PRO A 40 10.39 17.24 -22.94
C PRO A 40 11.29 17.60 -21.75
N VAL A 41 10.72 17.68 -20.54
CA VAL A 41 11.48 18.00 -19.34
C VAL A 41 12.37 16.80 -18.96
N PRO A 42 13.70 16.99 -18.87
CA PRO A 42 14.59 15.93 -18.47
C PRO A 42 14.31 15.50 -17.01
N LEU A 43 14.48 14.23 -16.74
CA LEU A 43 14.38 13.71 -15.40
C LEU A 43 15.47 14.35 -14.53
N GLN A 44 15.05 14.93 -13.41
CA GLN A 44 15.98 15.49 -12.42
C GLN A 44 16.62 14.35 -11.59
N ASP A 45 17.67 14.68 -10.87
CA ASP A 45 18.25 13.73 -9.90
C ASP A 45 17.19 13.25 -8.92
N TYR A 46 17.14 11.96 -8.68
CA TYR A 46 16.18 11.32 -7.79
C TYR A 46 16.88 10.37 -6.82
N PRO A 47 16.31 10.17 -5.64
CA PRO A 47 16.89 9.25 -4.66
C PRO A 47 16.86 7.81 -5.20
N ARG A 48 17.82 7.01 -4.76
CA ARG A 48 17.95 5.61 -5.16
C ARG A 48 16.74 4.77 -4.77
N ARG A 49 16.15 5.06 -3.59
CA ARG A 49 15.00 4.35 -3.01
C ARG A 49 13.94 5.36 -2.57
N LEU A 50 12.68 4.98 -2.61
CA LEU A 50 11.59 5.80 -2.05
C LEU A 50 11.79 6.08 -0.56
N THR A 51 12.33 5.10 0.18
CA THR A 51 12.60 5.19 1.61
C THR A 51 13.74 6.15 1.97
N ASP A 52 14.57 6.57 1.02
CA ASP A 52 15.56 7.63 1.26
C ASP A 52 14.89 8.97 1.64
N ARG A 53 13.68 9.20 1.15
CA ARG A 53 12.86 10.35 1.58
C ARG A 53 12.39 10.23 3.02
N LEU A 54 12.11 9.02 3.48
CA LEU A 54 11.77 8.78 4.88
C LEU A 54 12.97 9.11 5.80
N HIS A 55 14.18 8.65 5.44
CA HIS A 55 15.41 9.00 6.16
C HIS A 55 15.61 10.52 6.22
N TYR A 56 15.47 11.18 5.09
CA TYR A 56 15.62 12.63 5.01
C TYR A 56 14.66 13.36 5.98
N TRP A 57 13.35 13.04 5.90
CA TRP A 57 12.36 13.71 6.72
C TRP A 57 12.42 13.30 8.20
N ALA A 58 12.77 12.07 8.51
CA ALA A 58 13.02 11.63 9.88
C ALA A 58 14.16 12.41 10.54
N LYS A 59 15.16 12.82 9.75
CA LYS A 59 16.26 13.67 10.22
C LYS A 59 15.87 15.15 10.31
N GLN A 60 15.14 15.68 9.32
CA GLN A 60 14.82 17.11 9.25
C GLN A 60 13.64 17.49 10.17
N THR A 61 12.64 16.64 10.26
CA THR A 61 11.39 16.88 11.00
C THR A 61 10.95 15.64 11.76
N PRO A 62 11.75 15.14 12.73
CA PRO A 62 11.49 13.85 13.40
C PRO A 62 10.12 13.77 14.06
N ASP A 63 9.68 14.85 14.67
CA ASP A 63 8.44 14.90 15.47
C ASP A 63 7.19 15.27 14.63
N ARG A 64 7.36 15.56 13.34
CA ARG A 64 6.24 15.84 12.46
C ARG A 64 5.47 14.55 12.19
N SER A 65 4.13 14.65 12.19
CA SER A 65 3.26 13.55 11.83
C SER A 65 3.51 13.09 10.39
N TYR A 66 3.83 11.81 10.23
CA TYR A 66 3.95 11.13 8.93
C TYR A 66 2.59 10.64 8.45
N ILE A 67 1.90 9.86 9.27
CA ILE A 67 0.54 9.38 9.05
C ILE A 67 -0.27 9.50 10.34
N ALA A 68 -1.59 9.60 10.18
CA ALA A 68 -2.50 9.59 11.30
C ALA A 68 -3.83 8.93 10.91
N LYS A 69 -4.47 8.30 11.88
CA LYS A 69 -5.81 7.73 11.75
C LYS A 69 -6.57 7.94 13.05
N ARG A 70 -7.87 8.15 12.97
CA ARG A 70 -8.73 8.14 14.15
C ARG A 70 -8.91 6.71 14.65
N ASP A 71 -8.79 6.54 15.94
CA ASP A 71 -9.14 5.29 16.61
C ASP A 71 -10.67 5.16 16.83
N GLU A 72 -11.09 4.08 17.48
CA GLU A 72 -12.50 3.80 17.75
C GLU A 72 -13.15 4.84 18.70
N SER A 73 -12.36 5.53 19.51
CA SER A 73 -12.82 6.62 20.36
C SER A 73 -12.97 7.96 19.64
N GLY A 74 -12.50 8.04 18.39
CA GLY A 74 -12.47 9.24 17.57
C GLY A 74 -11.23 10.10 17.77
N GLU A 75 -10.29 9.69 18.64
CA GLU A 75 -9.04 10.39 18.87
C GLU A 75 -8.03 10.09 17.74
N TRP A 76 -7.20 11.09 17.42
CA TRP A 76 -6.17 10.94 16.41
C TRP A 76 -4.95 10.19 16.96
N ARG A 77 -4.65 9.04 16.37
CA ARG A 77 -3.39 8.32 16.57
C ARG A 77 -2.41 8.74 15.48
N HIS A 78 -1.31 9.34 15.89
CA HIS A 78 -0.25 9.84 15.01
C HIS A 78 0.98 8.93 15.05
N ILE A 79 1.63 8.78 13.90
CA ILE A 79 2.97 8.20 13.77
C ILE A 79 3.86 9.30 13.19
N THR A 80 4.93 9.65 13.90
CA THR A 80 5.88 10.66 13.43
C THR A 80 6.84 10.09 12.39
N TYR A 81 7.58 10.95 11.68
CA TYR A 81 8.61 10.52 10.74
C TYR A 81 9.69 9.66 11.40
N ALA A 82 10.16 10.05 12.60
CA ALA A 82 11.14 9.27 13.35
C ALA A 82 10.59 7.89 13.75
N GLN A 83 9.35 7.84 14.24
CA GLN A 83 8.68 6.59 14.58
C GLN A 83 8.47 5.70 13.34
N ALA A 84 8.04 6.28 12.22
CA ALA A 84 7.83 5.53 10.98
C ALA A 84 9.12 4.89 10.47
N LEU A 85 10.25 5.61 10.53
CA LEU A 85 11.56 5.07 10.16
C LEU A 85 11.95 3.90 11.08
N ASP A 86 11.84 4.09 12.39
CA ASP A 86 12.17 3.05 13.36
C ASP A 86 11.29 1.80 13.16
N MET A 87 9.98 1.97 13.04
CA MET A 87 9.04 0.88 12.79
C MET A 87 9.32 0.17 11.45
N ALA A 88 9.66 0.91 10.39
CA ALA A 88 10.00 0.31 9.09
C ALA A 88 11.25 -0.59 9.20
N ARG A 89 12.24 -0.20 9.98
CA ARG A 89 13.45 -1.00 10.21
C ARG A 89 13.15 -2.28 10.98
N HIS A 90 12.34 -2.20 12.05
CA HIS A 90 11.93 -3.39 12.83
C HIS A 90 11.08 -4.35 11.98
N ILE A 91 10.10 -3.85 11.26
CA ILE A 91 9.29 -4.66 10.34
C ILE A 91 10.18 -5.26 9.25
N GLY A 92 11.04 -4.46 8.62
CA GLY A 92 11.97 -4.93 7.60
C GLY A 92 12.83 -6.08 8.07
N GLN A 93 13.38 -6.01 9.29
CA GLN A 93 14.13 -7.10 9.89
C GLN A 93 13.27 -8.36 10.07
N ALA A 94 12.04 -8.20 10.56
CA ALA A 94 11.11 -9.31 10.71
C ALA A 94 10.82 -10.02 9.38
N LEU A 95 10.73 -9.28 8.28
CA LEU A 95 10.54 -9.82 6.94
C LEU A 95 11.78 -10.57 6.44
N LEU A 96 12.97 -10.01 6.65
CA LEU A 96 14.24 -10.66 6.29
C LEU A 96 14.46 -11.96 7.07
N ASP A 97 14.18 -11.95 8.38
CA ASP A 97 14.30 -13.15 9.24
C ASP A 97 13.40 -14.31 8.78
N ARG A 98 12.31 -13.99 8.06
CA ARG A 98 11.37 -14.96 7.49
C ARG A 98 11.75 -15.45 6.10
N GLY A 99 12.85 -14.95 5.55
CA GLY A 99 13.28 -15.28 4.19
C GLY A 99 12.31 -14.82 3.11
N LEU A 100 11.57 -13.73 3.35
CA LEU A 100 10.69 -13.14 2.35
C LEU A 100 11.51 -12.49 1.25
N SER A 101 11.03 -12.56 0.01
CA SER A 101 11.76 -12.20 -1.20
C SER A 101 10.77 -11.92 -2.33
N PRO A 102 11.23 -11.53 -3.53
CA PRO A 102 10.35 -11.46 -4.70
C PRO A 102 9.61 -12.75 -5.02
N GLU A 103 10.17 -13.90 -4.69
CA GLU A 103 9.56 -15.22 -4.88
C GLU A 103 8.64 -15.62 -3.71
N ARG A 104 8.75 -14.92 -2.59
CA ARG A 104 7.96 -15.11 -1.38
C ARG A 104 7.44 -13.76 -0.87
N PRO A 105 6.58 -13.06 -1.64
CA PRO A 105 6.11 -11.73 -1.30
C PRO A 105 5.07 -11.75 -0.18
N VAL A 106 4.65 -10.56 0.23
CA VAL A 106 3.61 -10.32 1.22
C VAL A 106 2.26 -10.07 0.53
N LEU A 107 1.23 -10.80 0.94
CA LEU A 107 -0.15 -10.53 0.58
C LEU A 107 -0.84 -9.76 1.70
N MET A 108 -1.54 -8.68 1.37
CA MET A 108 -2.21 -7.82 2.35
C MET A 108 -3.72 -7.83 2.15
N LEU A 109 -4.44 -8.41 3.10
CA LEU A 109 -5.90 -8.45 3.18
C LEU A 109 -6.36 -7.51 4.28
N SER A 110 -6.43 -6.22 3.97
CA SER A 110 -6.67 -5.18 4.96
C SER A 110 -7.31 -3.95 4.33
N GLU A 111 -8.13 -3.29 5.08
CA GLU A 111 -8.55 -1.92 4.81
C GLU A 111 -7.39 -0.95 5.06
N ASN A 112 -7.63 0.34 4.82
CA ASN A 112 -6.65 1.39 5.10
C ASN A 112 -6.49 1.58 6.61
N ASP A 113 -5.42 1.00 7.13
CA ASP A 113 -5.00 1.07 8.53
C ASP A 113 -3.56 1.56 8.67
N LEU A 114 -3.18 2.01 9.88
CA LEU A 114 -1.79 2.40 10.17
C LEU A 114 -0.85 1.21 9.98
N GLU A 115 -1.24 0.03 10.46
CA GLU A 115 -0.48 -1.21 10.35
C GLU A 115 -0.29 -1.63 8.89
N HIS A 116 -1.30 -1.45 8.04
CA HIS A 116 -1.20 -1.65 6.59
C HIS A 116 -0.10 -0.76 5.98
N ALA A 117 -0.14 0.53 6.29
CA ALA A 117 0.83 1.50 5.79
C ALA A 117 2.25 1.21 6.31
N LEU A 118 2.38 0.85 7.59
CA LEU A 118 3.66 0.52 8.20
C LEU A 118 4.27 -0.77 7.63
N LEU A 119 3.45 -1.80 7.39
CA LEU A 119 3.92 -3.03 6.76
C LEU A 119 4.40 -2.77 5.33
N ALA A 120 3.62 -2.00 4.55
CA ALA A 120 4.02 -1.59 3.21
C ALA A 120 5.36 -0.85 3.21
N LEU A 121 5.55 0.06 4.18
CA LEU A 121 6.79 0.80 4.36
C LEU A 121 7.97 -0.12 4.71
N GLY A 122 7.78 -1.09 5.61
CA GLY A 122 8.77 -2.10 5.95
C GLY A 122 9.16 -2.97 4.75
N CYS A 123 8.17 -3.38 3.95
CA CYS A 123 8.41 -4.11 2.70
C CYS A 123 9.27 -3.29 1.72
N GLN A 124 8.92 -2.02 1.50
CA GLN A 124 9.69 -1.11 0.64
C GLN A 124 11.11 -0.89 1.18
N TYR A 125 11.27 -0.86 2.50
CA TYR A 125 12.55 -0.62 3.14
C TYR A 125 13.59 -1.70 2.84
N VAL A 126 13.16 -2.96 2.79
CA VAL A 126 14.03 -4.13 2.54
C VAL A 126 13.86 -4.75 1.15
N GLY A 127 13.04 -4.15 0.29
CA GLY A 127 12.86 -4.63 -1.08
C GLY A 127 12.03 -5.91 -1.22
N VAL A 128 11.16 -6.20 -0.26
CA VAL A 128 10.20 -7.30 -0.35
C VAL A 128 8.93 -6.80 -1.05
N PRO A 129 8.50 -7.41 -2.17
CA PRO A 129 7.25 -7.04 -2.81
C PRO A 129 6.04 -7.31 -1.91
N TYR A 130 5.04 -6.47 -2.01
CA TYR A 130 3.76 -6.66 -1.33
C TYR A 130 2.61 -6.36 -2.26
N SER A 131 1.49 -7.05 -2.06
CA SER A 131 0.28 -6.90 -2.86
C SER A 131 -0.92 -6.66 -1.97
N PRO A 132 -1.41 -5.40 -1.88
CA PRO A 132 -2.72 -5.12 -1.29
C PRO A 132 -3.83 -5.63 -2.21
N VAL A 133 -4.80 -6.30 -1.64
CA VAL A 133 -5.96 -6.82 -2.36
C VAL A 133 -7.23 -6.16 -1.83
N SER A 134 -8.12 -5.79 -2.73
CA SER A 134 -9.40 -5.17 -2.36
C SER A 134 -10.12 -5.98 -1.28
N PRO A 135 -10.55 -5.36 -0.17
CA PRO A 135 -11.32 -6.04 0.87
C PRO A 135 -12.56 -6.76 0.34
N ALA A 136 -13.15 -6.28 -0.76
CA ALA A 136 -14.31 -6.92 -1.39
C ALA A 136 -14.04 -8.35 -1.85
N TYR A 137 -12.79 -8.69 -2.23
CA TYR A 137 -12.43 -10.05 -2.66
C TYR A 137 -12.47 -11.05 -1.50
N SER A 138 -12.34 -10.57 -0.27
CA SER A 138 -12.38 -11.38 0.95
C SER A 138 -13.71 -11.28 1.69
N LEU A 139 -14.33 -10.08 1.74
CA LEU A 139 -15.44 -9.79 2.65
C LEU A 139 -16.80 -9.78 1.95
N VAL A 140 -16.84 -9.58 0.63
CA VAL A 140 -18.08 -9.53 -0.16
C VAL A 140 -18.21 -10.77 -1.04
N SER A 141 -17.13 -11.26 -1.61
CA SER A 141 -17.12 -12.47 -2.45
C SER A 141 -17.58 -13.69 -1.65
N LYS A 142 -18.37 -14.56 -2.32
CA LYS A 142 -18.88 -15.82 -1.73
C LYS A 142 -18.01 -17.02 -2.09
N ASP A 143 -17.41 -17.01 -3.27
CA ASP A 143 -16.59 -18.10 -3.82
C ASP A 143 -15.08 -17.86 -3.68
N PHE A 144 -14.66 -16.62 -3.39
CA PHE A 144 -13.28 -16.19 -3.28
C PHE A 144 -12.42 -16.43 -4.54
N ASP A 145 -13.02 -16.59 -5.70
CA ASP A 145 -12.30 -16.98 -6.93
C ASP A 145 -11.24 -15.95 -7.34
N LYS A 146 -11.55 -14.65 -7.23
CA LYS A 146 -10.58 -13.60 -7.53
C LYS A 146 -9.40 -13.61 -6.57
N LEU A 147 -9.65 -13.80 -5.28
CA LEU A 147 -8.61 -13.91 -4.27
C LEU A 147 -7.76 -15.17 -4.51
N ARG A 148 -8.39 -16.30 -4.81
CA ARG A 148 -7.70 -17.55 -5.13
C ARG A 148 -6.76 -17.39 -6.30
N HIS A 149 -7.20 -16.71 -7.35
CA HIS A 149 -6.37 -16.41 -8.51
C HIS A 149 -5.15 -15.55 -8.12
N VAL A 150 -5.36 -14.48 -7.34
CA VAL A 150 -4.27 -13.64 -6.85
C VAL A 150 -3.26 -14.44 -6.05
N VAL A 151 -3.72 -15.30 -5.13
CA VAL A 151 -2.84 -16.17 -4.32
C VAL A 151 -2.02 -17.12 -5.20
N GLN A 152 -2.64 -17.72 -6.21
CA GLN A 152 -1.95 -18.62 -7.14
C GLN A 152 -0.86 -17.92 -7.96
N VAL A 153 -1.11 -16.70 -8.39
CA VAL A 153 -0.14 -15.90 -9.16
C VAL A 153 0.97 -15.37 -8.27
N LEU A 154 0.62 -14.88 -7.08
CA LEU A 154 1.54 -14.21 -6.17
C LEU A 154 2.44 -15.17 -5.42
N THR A 155 1.95 -16.37 -5.07
CA THR A 155 2.65 -17.34 -4.20
C THR A 155 3.22 -16.71 -2.93
N PRO A 156 2.38 -16.12 -2.06
CA PRO A 156 2.87 -15.33 -0.94
C PRO A 156 3.59 -16.20 0.10
N GLY A 157 4.65 -15.65 0.68
CA GLY A 157 5.34 -16.25 1.83
C GLY A 157 4.76 -15.85 3.18
N LEU A 158 3.98 -14.75 3.20
CA LEU A 158 3.30 -14.22 4.37
C LEU A 158 1.99 -13.57 3.94
N VAL A 159 0.94 -13.78 4.72
CA VAL A 159 -0.35 -13.10 4.56
C VAL A 159 -0.63 -12.25 5.78
N PHE A 160 -0.92 -10.98 5.57
CA PHE A 160 -1.32 -10.04 6.61
C PHE A 160 -2.81 -9.74 6.49
N VAL A 161 -3.49 -9.72 7.64
CA VAL A 161 -4.88 -9.27 7.76
C VAL A 161 -5.04 -8.23 8.86
N SER A 162 -5.98 -7.31 8.69
CA SER A 162 -6.31 -6.34 9.74
C SER A 162 -7.03 -6.97 10.92
N ASP A 163 -7.84 -8.01 10.67
CA ASP A 163 -8.63 -8.70 11.68
C ASP A 163 -8.74 -10.19 11.34
N ALA A 164 -8.18 -11.04 12.19
CA ALA A 164 -8.13 -12.50 11.96
C ALA A 164 -9.51 -13.15 11.91
N GLN A 165 -10.47 -12.66 12.67
CA GLN A 165 -11.83 -13.19 12.68
C GLN A 165 -12.59 -12.78 11.42
N ARG A 166 -12.49 -11.53 11.05
CA ARG A 166 -13.20 -10.97 9.89
C ARG A 166 -12.76 -11.57 8.57
N TYR A 167 -11.46 -11.86 8.41
CA TYR A 167 -10.89 -12.46 7.21
C TYR A 167 -10.76 -13.99 7.27
N ALA A 168 -11.22 -14.63 8.35
CA ALA A 168 -11.02 -16.05 8.59
C ALA A 168 -11.52 -16.94 7.45
N ALA A 169 -12.72 -16.71 6.93
CA ALA A 169 -13.30 -17.52 5.86
C ALA A 169 -12.48 -17.41 4.57
N ALA A 170 -12.09 -16.21 4.19
CA ALA A 170 -11.28 -15.98 2.99
C ALA A 170 -9.91 -16.63 3.09
N VAL A 171 -9.25 -16.53 4.24
CA VAL A 171 -7.94 -17.13 4.50
C VAL A 171 -8.07 -18.68 4.48
N ALA A 172 -9.05 -19.24 5.15
CA ALA A 172 -9.28 -20.69 5.16
C ALA A 172 -9.51 -21.26 3.75
N ALA A 173 -10.19 -20.52 2.89
CA ALA A 173 -10.53 -20.96 1.54
C ALA A 173 -9.37 -20.83 0.53
N THR A 174 -8.39 -19.96 0.77
CA THR A 174 -7.44 -19.54 -0.28
C THR A 174 -5.98 -19.65 0.11
N ILE A 175 -5.62 -19.68 1.39
CA ILE A 175 -4.26 -19.64 1.88
C ILE A 175 -3.86 -20.99 2.47
N ASP A 176 -2.77 -21.55 1.96
CA ASP A 176 -2.20 -22.79 2.47
C ASP A 176 -1.73 -22.60 3.94
N ASP A 177 -1.89 -23.65 4.75
CA ASP A 177 -1.53 -23.64 6.18
C ASP A 177 -0.02 -23.44 6.43
N SER A 178 0.83 -23.70 5.43
CA SER A 178 2.28 -23.46 5.50
C SER A 178 2.66 -21.98 5.40
N VAL A 179 1.75 -21.13 4.94
CA VAL A 179 1.98 -19.67 4.83
C VAL A 179 1.75 -19.03 6.18
N GLU A 180 2.71 -18.22 6.65
CA GLU A 180 2.56 -17.49 7.91
C GLU A 180 1.42 -16.48 7.84
N TYR A 181 0.62 -16.43 8.89
CA TYR A 181 -0.56 -15.62 9.02
C TYR A 181 -0.37 -14.57 10.11
N VAL A 182 -0.30 -13.30 9.72
CA VAL A 182 -0.09 -12.16 10.61
C VAL A 182 -1.38 -11.33 10.70
N ALA A 183 -1.79 -10.97 11.91
CA ALA A 183 -2.98 -10.18 12.15
C ALA A 183 -2.70 -9.00 13.09
N THR A 184 -3.34 -7.86 12.84
CA THR A 184 -3.32 -6.72 13.78
C THR A 184 -4.14 -7.03 15.01
N ARG A 185 -5.33 -7.62 14.84
CA ARG A 185 -6.28 -7.94 15.92
C ARG A 185 -7.09 -9.17 15.60
N GLY A 186 -7.84 -9.62 16.58
CA GLY A 186 -8.75 -10.76 16.45
C GLY A 186 -8.01 -12.10 16.48
N SER A 187 -8.80 -13.17 16.48
CA SER A 187 -8.32 -14.54 16.39
C SER A 187 -9.31 -15.41 15.64
N ALA A 188 -8.82 -16.45 14.95
CA ALA A 188 -9.64 -17.45 14.31
C ALA A 188 -9.40 -18.81 14.98
N PRO A 189 -10.48 -19.58 15.31
CA PRO A 189 -10.33 -20.86 16.06
C PRO A 189 -9.51 -21.91 15.33
N GLN A 190 -9.54 -21.89 13.98
CA GLN A 190 -8.93 -22.94 13.15
C GLN A 190 -7.50 -22.63 12.71
N ARG A 191 -7.01 -21.40 12.95
CA ARG A 191 -5.68 -21.02 12.51
C ARG A 191 -5.06 -20.00 13.47
N ALA A 192 -3.93 -20.38 14.07
CA ALA A 192 -3.13 -19.47 14.88
C ALA A 192 -2.53 -18.35 14.00
N SER A 193 -2.52 -17.14 14.52
CA SER A 193 -1.91 -15.98 13.87
C SER A 193 -0.75 -15.43 14.70
N THR A 194 0.27 -14.95 14.00
CA THR A 194 1.31 -14.09 14.58
C THR A 194 0.74 -12.68 14.72
N THR A 195 1.03 -11.99 15.81
CA THR A 195 0.59 -10.61 16.00
C THR A 195 1.44 -9.64 15.17
N PHE A 196 0.83 -8.63 14.59
CA PHE A 196 1.57 -7.55 13.93
C PHE A 196 2.55 -6.87 14.88
N GLU A 197 2.18 -6.70 16.14
CA GLU A 197 3.03 -6.10 17.17
C GLU A 197 4.36 -6.88 17.34
N SER A 198 4.38 -8.18 17.14
CA SER A 198 5.61 -8.97 17.20
C SER A 198 6.60 -8.61 16.09
N LEU A 199 6.13 -8.14 14.94
CA LEU A 199 7.00 -7.61 13.89
C LEU A 199 7.67 -6.32 14.33
N LEU A 200 6.93 -5.44 15.01
CA LEU A 200 7.47 -4.20 15.58
C LEU A 200 8.46 -4.46 16.71
N ALA A 201 8.32 -5.56 17.43
CA ALA A 201 9.22 -5.95 18.52
C ALA A 201 10.49 -6.66 18.03
N THR A 202 10.60 -6.99 16.76
CA THR A 202 11.79 -7.64 16.18
C THR A 202 12.97 -6.67 16.20
N PRO A 203 14.11 -6.99 16.84
CA PRO A 203 15.26 -6.10 16.87
C PRO A 203 15.83 -5.89 15.47
N ALA A 204 15.95 -4.62 15.06
CA ALA A 204 16.56 -4.27 13.79
C ALA A 204 18.09 -4.37 13.88
N THR A 205 18.72 -4.86 12.81
CA THR A 205 20.17 -4.91 12.62
C THR A 205 20.58 -4.10 11.40
N ASP A 206 21.87 -3.96 11.14
CA ASP A 206 22.38 -3.28 9.93
C ASP A 206 22.01 -4.01 8.63
N ALA A 207 21.49 -5.23 8.72
CA ALA A 207 21.03 -5.99 7.55
C ALA A 207 19.88 -5.31 6.78
N VAL A 208 19.13 -4.41 7.42
CA VAL A 208 18.02 -3.69 6.81
C VAL A 208 18.43 -2.41 6.09
N ASP A 209 19.62 -1.85 6.34
CA ASP A 209 20.08 -0.54 5.85
C ASP A 209 20.78 -0.58 4.48
#